data_029e8fa89055d478235e0e172a09ccb0
#
_entry.id   029e8fa89055d478235e0e172a09ccb0
#
_cell.length_a   1.000
_cell.length_b   1.000
_cell.length_c   1.000
_cell.angle_alpha   90.00
_cell.angle_beta   90.00
_cell.angle_gamma   90.00
#
_symmetry.space_group_name_H-M   'P 1'
#
loop_
_entity.id
_entity.type
_entity.pdbx_description
1 polymer ?
#
loop_
_entity_poly.entity_id
_entity_poly.type
_entity_poly.pdbx_seq_one_letter_code
_entity_poly.pdbx_strand_id
1 'polypeptide(L)'
;SFIRKIGESARKIGQENNLYASVMIAQAILESASGQSQLAQAPNYNLFGIKGTHNGKGVSFATQEDLGNGTLYTTQATFRQYENYEDSLNDYAQLLKEGLTGNSHFYDGVWKTNAKTYQEATKFLTGRYATDTSYDKKLNGLIETYDLTKYDKEVAGPQLNKKGYVVPLKNYTISSPFGTRGGEFHRGIDLAALQGEPIYASKAGTVVKAEFHPSWGNYVAIEHEDGTTALYAHQQEYQVKVGDKVEQNQIIGYVGSTGNSTGSHLHFELCLDHSLNQSQLVDPETVLF
;
A
#
# COMPACT_ATOMS: atom_id res chain seq x y z
N SER A 1 -6.58 9.31 -0.35
CA SER A 1 -7.69 8.53 -0.89
C SER A 1 -7.63 7.10 -0.37
N PHE A 2 -8.78 6.44 -0.36
CA PHE A 2 -8.84 5.03 0.07
C PHE A 2 -7.98 4.13 -0.81
N ILE A 3 -8.03 4.31 -2.12
CA ILE A 3 -7.24 3.50 -3.06
C ILE A 3 -5.75 3.65 -2.79
N ARG A 4 -5.26 4.85 -2.51
CA ARG A 4 -3.86 5.07 -2.16
C ARG A 4 -3.46 4.40 -0.84
N LYS A 5 -4.39 4.33 0.12
CA LYS A 5 -4.12 3.68 1.41
C LYS A 5 -3.85 2.19 1.28
N ILE A 6 -4.48 1.51 0.32
CA ILE A 6 -4.40 0.06 0.18
C ILE A 6 -3.67 -0.40 -1.08
N GLY A 7 -3.49 0.48 -2.06
CA GLY A 7 -3.04 0.12 -3.40
C GLY A 7 -1.69 -0.57 -3.46
N GLU A 8 -0.67 -0.02 -2.80
CA GLU A 8 0.67 -0.62 -2.85
C GLU A 8 0.76 -1.92 -2.07
N SER A 9 0.05 -2.03 -0.95
CA SER A 9 -0.07 -3.31 -0.24
C SER A 9 -0.77 -4.36 -1.10
N ALA A 10 -1.83 -3.98 -1.80
CA ALA A 10 -2.54 -4.87 -2.73
C ALA A 10 -1.64 -5.31 -3.89
N ARG A 11 -0.85 -4.38 -4.47
CA ARG A 11 0.13 -4.72 -5.52
C ARG A 11 1.10 -5.81 -5.05
N LYS A 12 1.70 -5.62 -3.89
CA LYS A 12 2.65 -6.57 -3.31
C LYS A 12 2.02 -7.93 -3.05
N ILE A 13 0.87 -7.93 -2.38
CA ILE A 13 0.13 -9.15 -2.03
C ILE A 13 -0.33 -9.89 -3.30
N GLY A 14 -0.80 -9.16 -4.31
CA GLY A 14 -1.22 -9.72 -5.59
C GLY A 14 -0.07 -10.42 -6.31
N GLN A 15 1.10 -9.79 -6.36
CA GLN A 15 2.29 -10.37 -6.97
C GLN A 15 2.77 -11.63 -6.23
N GLU A 16 2.80 -11.58 -4.90
CA GLU A 16 3.24 -12.70 -4.06
C GLU A 16 2.27 -13.89 -4.11
N ASN A 17 0.98 -13.66 -4.36
CA ASN A 17 -0.07 -14.66 -4.28
C ASN A 17 -0.72 -15.01 -5.61
N ASN A 18 -0.17 -14.53 -6.73
CA ASN A 18 -0.70 -14.82 -8.06
C ASN A 18 -2.16 -14.35 -8.25
N LEU A 19 -2.49 -13.18 -7.69
CA LEU A 19 -3.81 -12.58 -7.72
C LEU A 19 -3.79 -11.22 -8.43
N TYR A 20 -4.93 -10.83 -9.00
CA TYR A 20 -5.10 -9.49 -9.54
C TYR A 20 -5.33 -8.49 -8.42
N ALA A 21 -4.36 -7.61 -8.18
CA ALA A 21 -4.50 -6.52 -7.21
C ALA A 21 -5.68 -5.62 -7.56
N SER A 22 -5.93 -5.39 -8.86
CA SER A 22 -7.09 -4.62 -9.33
C SER A 22 -8.41 -5.20 -8.83
N VAL A 23 -8.58 -6.51 -8.88
CA VAL A 23 -9.78 -7.19 -8.39
C VAL A 23 -9.88 -7.07 -6.87
N MET A 24 -8.79 -7.28 -6.17
CA MET A 24 -8.72 -7.13 -4.71
C MET A 24 -9.15 -5.73 -4.26
N ILE A 25 -8.61 -4.70 -4.91
CA ILE A 25 -8.94 -3.30 -4.59
C ILE A 25 -10.42 -3.02 -4.91
N ALA A 26 -10.91 -3.46 -6.06
CA ALA A 26 -12.31 -3.27 -6.44
C ALA A 26 -13.27 -3.93 -5.44
N GLN A 27 -12.96 -5.15 -4.99
CA GLN A 27 -13.75 -5.81 -3.94
C GLN A 27 -13.70 -5.03 -2.62
N ALA A 28 -12.53 -4.54 -2.22
CA ALA A 28 -12.41 -3.73 -1.02
C ALA A 28 -13.25 -2.45 -1.10
N ILE A 29 -13.24 -1.77 -2.25
CA ILE A 29 -14.07 -0.58 -2.48
C ILE A 29 -15.56 -0.92 -2.31
N LEU A 30 -16.01 -1.97 -2.98
CA LEU A 30 -17.42 -2.37 -3.01
C LEU A 30 -17.91 -2.85 -1.63
N GLU A 31 -17.14 -3.74 -1.00
CA GLU A 31 -17.54 -4.38 0.27
C GLU A 31 -17.45 -3.45 1.48
N SER A 32 -16.59 -2.44 1.42
CA SER A 32 -16.35 -1.53 2.55
C SER A 32 -16.90 -0.12 2.36
N ALA A 33 -17.62 0.14 1.28
CA ALA A 33 -18.03 1.50 0.90
C ALA A 33 -16.83 2.46 0.88
N SER A 34 -15.74 2.05 0.20
CA SER A 34 -14.47 2.80 0.14
C SER A 34 -13.87 3.07 1.52
N GLY A 35 -13.95 2.09 2.41
CA GLY A 35 -13.42 2.17 3.76
C GLY A 35 -14.31 2.92 4.76
N GLN A 36 -15.50 3.35 4.35
CA GLN A 36 -16.40 4.14 5.20
C GLN A 36 -17.31 3.31 6.11
N SER A 37 -17.51 2.02 5.81
CA SER A 37 -18.34 1.17 6.65
C SER A 37 -17.76 1.05 8.06
N GLN A 38 -18.61 0.86 9.06
CA GLN A 38 -18.17 0.68 10.44
C GLN A 38 -17.24 -0.52 10.58
N LEU A 39 -17.51 -1.60 9.84
CA LEU A 39 -16.69 -2.81 9.85
C LEU A 39 -15.28 -2.56 9.26
N ALA A 40 -15.15 -1.65 8.30
CA ALA A 40 -13.87 -1.32 7.67
C ALA A 40 -13.03 -0.31 8.46
N GLN A 41 -13.62 0.42 9.38
CA GLN A 41 -12.92 1.42 10.19
C GLN A 41 -12.28 0.79 11.43
N ALA A 42 -11.36 1.54 12.05
CA ALA A 42 -10.77 1.15 13.32
C ALA A 42 -11.88 0.92 14.35
N PRO A 43 -11.75 -0.07 15.24
CA PRO A 43 -10.65 -1.02 15.41
C PRO A 43 -10.77 -2.30 14.57
N ASN A 44 -11.69 -2.36 13.62
CA ASN A 44 -12.07 -3.61 12.96
C ASN A 44 -11.27 -3.89 11.68
N TYR A 45 -11.05 -2.88 10.85
CA TYR A 45 -10.26 -2.94 9.61
C TYR A 45 -10.64 -4.08 8.65
N ASN A 46 -11.86 -4.58 8.70
CA ASN A 46 -12.33 -5.65 7.81
C ASN A 46 -12.87 -5.04 6.51
N LEU A 47 -12.09 -5.16 5.43
CA LEU A 47 -12.39 -4.54 4.14
C LEU A 47 -13.32 -5.38 3.26
N PHE A 48 -13.44 -6.67 3.53
CA PHE A 48 -14.08 -7.62 2.61
C PHE A 48 -15.34 -8.27 3.18
N GLY A 49 -15.73 -7.90 4.38
CA GLY A 49 -16.89 -8.50 5.03
C GLY A 49 -16.69 -9.98 5.41
N ILE A 50 -15.47 -10.39 5.70
CA ILE A 50 -15.15 -11.78 5.99
C ILE A 50 -15.66 -12.15 7.39
N LYS A 51 -16.49 -13.19 7.45
CA LYS A 51 -17.05 -13.70 8.70
C LYS A 51 -16.05 -14.60 9.45
N GLY A 52 -16.20 -14.69 10.75
CA GLY A 52 -15.40 -15.54 11.63
C GLY A 52 -14.48 -14.73 12.54
N THR A 53 -13.35 -15.32 12.91
CA THR A 53 -12.34 -14.68 13.74
C THR A 53 -10.96 -14.74 13.08
N HIS A 54 -10.13 -13.74 13.39
CA HIS A 54 -8.74 -13.68 12.94
C HIS A 54 -7.85 -13.55 14.18
N ASN A 55 -6.97 -14.52 14.39
CA ASN A 55 -6.15 -14.62 15.61
C ASN A 55 -6.99 -14.52 16.89
N GLY A 56 -8.16 -15.16 16.88
CA GLY A 56 -9.10 -15.16 17.99
C GLY A 56 -9.93 -13.89 18.15
N LYS A 57 -9.77 -12.90 17.24
CA LYS A 57 -10.49 -11.63 17.32
C LYS A 57 -11.63 -11.58 16.31
N GLY A 58 -12.79 -11.17 16.78
CA GLY A 58 -13.98 -10.99 15.98
C GLY A 58 -14.89 -9.94 16.59
N VAL A 59 -15.78 -9.40 15.77
CA VAL A 59 -16.76 -8.40 16.18
C VAL A 59 -18.13 -8.78 15.66
N SER A 60 -19.16 -8.59 16.48
CA SER A 60 -20.54 -8.90 16.12
C SER A 60 -21.23 -7.69 15.51
N PHE A 61 -21.82 -7.89 14.32
CA PHE A 61 -22.64 -6.90 13.66
C PHE A 61 -23.96 -7.52 13.19
N ALA A 62 -25.02 -6.70 13.13
CA ALA A 62 -26.25 -7.07 12.46
C ALA A 62 -26.02 -7.16 10.95
N THR A 63 -26.52 -8.21 10.33
CA THR A 63 -26.46 -8.42 8.88
C THR A 63 -27.82 -8.89 8.37
N GLN A 64 -28.11 -8.59 7.10
CA GLN A 64 -29.30 -9.10 6.42
C GLN A 64 -28.93 -10.31 5.58
N GLU A 65 -29.68 -11.38 5.75
CA GLU A 65 -29.50 -12.63 5.04
C GLU A 65 -30.78 -12.94 4.24
N ASP A 66 -30.63 -13.63 3.11
CA ASP A 66 -31.72 -14.06 2.26
C ASP A 66 -32.18 -15.47 2.68
N LEU A 67 -33.51 -15.66 2.82
CA LEU A 67 -34.09 -16.98 3.11
C LEU A 67 -34.04 -17.95 1.92
N GLY A 68 -33.53 -17.49 0.76
CA GLY A 68 -33.48 -18.27 -0.48
C GLY A 68 -34.63 -17.98 -1.44
N ASN A 69 -35.54 -17.07 -1.08
CA ASN A 69 -36.72 -16.70 -1.88
C ASN A 69 -36.84 -15.18 -2.08
N GLY A 70 -35.77 -14.41 -1.82
CA GLY A 70 -35.77 -12.96 -1.90
C GLY A 70 -36.26 -12.27 -0.62
N THR A 71 -36.71 -13.03 0.38
CA THR A 71 -37.12 -12.48 1.68
C THR A 71 -35.89 -12.29 2.56
N LEU A 72 -35.66 -11.05 3.04
CA LEU A 72 -34.53 -10.72 3.90
C LEU A 72 -34.93 -10.85 5.39
N TYR A 73 -34.00 -11.27 6.20
CA TYR A 73 -34.12 -11.25 7.66
C TYR A 73 -32.85 -10.70 8.27
N THR A 74 -32.98 -10.07 9.44
CA THR A 74 -31.85 -9.51 10.18
C THR A 74 -31.34 -10.52 11.19
N THR A 75 -30.06 -10.78 11.21
CA THR A 75 -29.40 -11.64 12.20
C THR A 75 -28.07 -11.05 12.63
N GLN A 76 -27.49 -11.59 13.69
CA GLN A 76 -26.14 -11.23 14.15
C GLN A 76 -25.13 -12.19 13.53
N ALA A 77 -24.01 -11.64 13.06
CA ALA A 77 -22.87 -12.42 12.59
C ALA A 77 -21.59 -11.91 13.21
N THR A 78 -20.64 -12.80 13.40
CA THR A 78 -19.29 -12.43 13.83
C THR A 78 -18.42 -12.24 12.59
N PHE A 79 -17.74 -11.11 12.54
CA PHE A 79 -16.82 -10.75 11.46
C PHE A 79 -15.40 -10.68 11.99
N ARG A 80 -14.45 -11.03 11.15
CA ARG A 80 -13.03 -10.99 11.52
C ARG A 80 -12.59 -9.56 11.82
N GLN A 81 -11.78 -9.39 12.86
CA GLN A 81 -11.21 -8.11 13.26
C GLN A 81 -9.70 -8.15 13.05
N TYR A 82 -9.17 -7.12 12.38
CA TYR A 82 -7.77 -7.01 12.02
C TYR A 82 -7.12 -5.80 12.70
N GLU A 83 -5.80 -5.79 12.77
CA GLU A 83 -5.06 -4.68 13.39
C GLU A 83 -4.81 -3.52 12.42
N ASN A 84 -4.86 -3.78 11.12
CA ASN A 84 -4.65 -2.79 10.06
C ASN A 84 -5.20 -3.30 8.73
N TYR A 85 -5.20 -2.45 7.71
CA TYR A 85 -5.69 -2.81 6.37
C TYR A 85 -4.85 -3.90 5.71
N GLU A 86 -3.53 -3.88 5.91
CA GLU A 86 -2.65 -4.88 5.30
C GLU A 86 -2.98 -6.29 5.78
N ASP A 87 -3.27 -6.47 7.06
CA ASP A 87 -3.68 -7.77 7.60
C ASP A 87 -4.99 -8.26 6.97
N SER A 88 -5.94 -7.35 6.73
CA SER A 88 -7.18 -7.67 6.02
C SER A 88 -6.91 -8.13 4.59
N LEU A 89 -6.03 -7.44 3.87
CA LEU A 89 -5.65 -7.81 2.50
C LEU A 89 -4.94 -9.17 2.44
N ASN A 90 -4.03 -9.41 3.37
CA ASN A 90 -3.32 -10.69 3.46
C ASN A 90 -4.26 -11.86 3.78
N ASP A 91 -5.20 -11.66 4.70
CA ASP A 91 -6.17 -12.69 5.06
C ASP A 91 -7.12 -12.99 3.89
N TYR A 92 -7.54 -11.97 3.15
CA TYR A 92 -8.31 -12.15 1.93
C TYR A 92 -7.54 -13.01 0.91
N ALA A 93 -6.26 -12.75 0.71
CA ALA A 93 -5.43 -13.54 -0.19
C ALA A 93 -5.34 -15.01 0.27
N GLN A 94 -5.21 -15.25 1.56
CA GLN A 94 -5.20 -16.59 2.13
C GLN A 94 -6.54 -17.31 1.92
N LEU A 95 -7.65 -16.60 2.10
CA LEU A 95 -8.98 -17.15 1.82
C LEU A 95 -9.11 -17.66 0.39
N LEU A 96 -8.63 -16.88 -0.59
CA LEU A 96 -8.68 -17.27 -1.99
C LEU A 96 -7.75 -18.44 -2.32
N LYS A 97 -6.67 -18.60 -1.57
CA LYS A 97 -5.72 -19.72 -1.74
C LYS A 97 -6.19 -20.99 -1.06
N GLU A 98 -6.76 -20.87 0.12
CA GLU A 98 -7.18 -22.02 0.94
C GLU A 98 -8.57 -22.54 0.56
N GLY A 99 -9.41 -21.71 -0.06
CA GLY A 99 -10.77 -22.05 -0.44
C GLY A 99 -11.70 -22.15 0.77
N LEU A 100 -12.66 -23.07 0.70
CA LEU A 100 -13.63 -23.31 1.77
C LEU A 100 -13.29 -24.59 2.53
N THR A 101 -13.79 -24.70 3.74
CA THR A 101 -13.76 -25.96 4.51
C THR A 101 -14.45 -27.06 3.68
N GLY A 102 -13.70 -28.13 3.39
CA GLY A 102 -14.19 -29.23 2.56
C GLY A 102 -14.07 -29.00 1.06
N ASN A 103 -13.63 -27.82 0.61
CA ASN A 103 -13.37 -27.53 -0.79
C ASN A 103 -12.23 -26.52 -0.95
N SER A 104 -10.99 -26.99 -0.91
CA SER A 104 -9.78 -26.15 -1.00
C SER A 104 -9.60 -25.52 -2.39
N HIS A 105 -10.31 -25.99 -3.41
CA HIS A 105 -10.21 -25.49 -4.79
C HIS A 105 -11.32 -24.51 -5.16
N PHE A 106 -12.16 -24.12 -4.21
CA PHE A 106 -13.35 -23.32 -4.48
C PHE A 106 -13.05 -22.01 -5.22
N TYR A 107 -11.92 -21.36 -4.90
CA TYR A 107 -11.53 -20.09 -5.48
C TYR A 107 -10.39 -20.18 -6.50
N ASP A 108 -9.95 -21.37 -6.89
CA ASP A 108 -8.79 -21.55 -7.77
C ASP A 108 -8.89 -20.79 -9.10
N GLY A 109 -10.10 -20.63 -9.63
CA GLY A 109 -10.32 -19.93 -10.90
C GLY A 109 -10.06 -18.44 -10.87
N VAL A 110 -9.82 -17.86 -9.71
CA VAL A 110 -9.49 -16.43 -9.58
C VAL A 110 -8.00 -16.14 -9.74
N TRP A 111 -7.14 -17.14 -9.59
CA TRP A 111 -5.69 -16.97 -9.69
C TRP A 111 -5.26 -16.62 -11.11
N LYS A 112 -4.25 -15.76 -11.27
CA LYS A 112 -3.74 -15.33 -12.59
C LYS A 112 -3.38 -16.50 -13.52
N THR A 113 -2.89 -17.61 -12.97
CA THR A 113 -2.59 -18.81 -13.75
C THR A 113 -3.83 -19.41 -14.39
N ASN A 114 -4.99 -19.26 -13.79
CA ASN A 114 -6.25 -19.83 -14.25
C ASN A 114 -7.18 -18.80 -14.91
N ALA A 115 -7.04 -17.53 -14.56
CA ALA A 115 -7.76 -16.39 -15.15
C ALA A 115 -6.76 -15.53 -15.92
N LYS A 116 -6.85 -15.50 -17.23
CA LYS A 116 -5.87 -14.77 -18.07
C LYS A 116 -6.09 -13.27 -18.08
N THR A 117 -7.28 -12.82 -17.67
CA THR A 117 -7.65 -11.40 -17.55
C THR A 117 -8.37 -11.18 -16.22
N TYR A 118 -8.38 -9.93 -15.74
CA TYR A 118 -9.15 -9.61 -14.54
C TYR A 118 -10.66 -9.86 -14.74
N GLN A 119 -11.16 -9.72 -15.98
CA GLN A 119 -12.56 -9.96 -16.29
C GLN A 119 -12.92 -11.45 -16.08
N GLU A 120 -12.02 -12.36 -16.44
CA GLU A 120 -12.20 -13.78 -16.14
C GLU A 120 -12.24 -14.05 -14.64
N ALA A 121 -11.37 -13.36 -13.87
CA ALA A 121 -11.34 -13.47 -12.42
C ALA A 121 -12.64 -12.97 -11.78
N THR A 122 -13.12 -11.79 -12.17
CA THR A 122 -14.37 -11.23 -11.62
C THR A 122 -15.58 -12.07 -11.98
N LYS A 123 -15.62 -12.60 -13.20
CA LYS A 123 -16.68 -13.51 -13.63
C LYS A 123 -16.69 -14.79 -12.78
N PHE A 124 -15.52 -15.31 -12.48
CA PHE A 124 -15.39 -16.51 -11.63
C PHE A 124 -15.89 -16.25 -10.20
N LEU A 125 -15.65 -15.06 -9.66
CA LEU A 125 -16.11 -14.68 -8.32
C LEU A 125 -17.62 -14.49 -8.25
N THR A 126 -18.27 -14.18 -9.37
CA THR A 126 -19.71 -14.01 -9.44
C THR A 126 -20.41 -15.33 -9.17
N GLY A 127 -21.24 -15.39 -8.16
CA GLY A 127 -21.89 -16.60 -7.67
C GLY A 127 -21.06 -17.43 -6.69
N ARG A 128 -19.77 -17.11 -6.50
CA ARG A 128 -18.90 -17.76 -5.52
C ARG A 128 -18.58 -16.88 -4.33
N TYR A 129 -18.07 -15.68 -4.57
CA TYR A 129 -17.80 -14.72 -3.48
C TYR A 129 -19.06 -13.96 -3.08
N ALA A 130 -19.87 -13.59 -4.04
CA ALA A 130 -21.13 -12.89 -3.85
C ALA A 130 -22.23 -13.51 -4.70
N THR A 131 -23.47 -13.46 -4.20
CA THR A 131 -24.65 -13.99 -4.91
C THR A 131 -25.20 -13.04 -5.97
N ASP A 132 -24.77 -11.77 -5.97
CA ASP A 132 -25.16 -10.75 -6.94
C ASP A 132 -24.74 -11.18 -8.35
N THR A 133 -25.70 -11.38 -9.23
CA THR A 133 -25.45 -11.80 -10.62
C THR A 133 -24.73 -10.74 -11.46
N SER A 134 -24.68 -9.50 -10.99
CA SER A 134 -23.96 -8.38 -11.62
C SER A 134 -22.63 -8.06 -10.92
N TYR A 135 -22.15 -8.95 -10.07
CA TYR A 135 -20.95 -8.70 -9.25
C TYR A 135 -19.73 -8.36 -10.13
N ASP A 136 -19.51 -9.14 -11.18
CA ASP A 136 -18.43 -8.90 -12.14
C ASP A 136 -18.52 -7.54 -12.80
N LYS A 137 -19.71 -7.13 -13.21
CA LYS A 137 -19.94 -5.83 -13.86
C LYS A 137 -19.63 -4.67 -12.91
N LYS A 138 -20.01 -4.80 -11.65
CA LYS A 138 -19.72 -3.78 -10.63
C LYS A 138 -18.23 -3.67 -10.38
N LEU A 139 -17.53 -4.80 -10.23
CA LEU A 139 -16.09 -4.83 -10.05
C LEU A 139 -15.34 -4.27 -11.27
N ASN A 140 -15.72 -4.73 -12.47
CA ASN A 140 -15.09 -4.27 -13.71
C ASN A 140 -15.28 -2.76 -13.90
N GLY A 141 -16.46 -2.23 -13.57
CA GLY A 141 -16.72 -0.79 -13.61
C GLY A 141 -15.79 0.00 -12.69
N LEU A 142 -15.55 -0.49 -11.47
CA LEU A 142 -14.62 0.14 -10.54
C LEU A 142 -13.17 0.07 -11.04
N ILE A 143 -12.76 -1.06 -11.60
CA ILE A 143 -11.42 -1.26 -12.15
C ILE A 143 -11.16 -0.27 -13.29
N GLU A 144 -12.12 -0.10 -14.18
CA GLU A 144 -12.02 0.81 -15.32
C GLU A 144 -12.06 2.28 -14.87
N THR A 145 -13.01 2.64 -13.99
CA THR A 145 -13.19 4.02 -13.52
C THR A 145 -11.96 4.55 -12.80
N TYR A 146 -11.33 3.72 -11.96
CA TYR A 146 -10.19 4.14 -11.14
C TYR A 146 -8.83 3.68 -11.68
N ASP A 147 -8.80 3.11 -12.89
CA ASP A 147 -7.56 2.63 -13.54
C ASP A 147 -6.76 1.69 -12.62
N LEU A 148 -7.45 0.71 -12.03
CA LEU A 148 -6.85 -0.15 -11.01
C LEU A 148 -5.85 -1.16 -11.59
N THR A 149 -5.87 -1.42 -12.90
CA THR A 149 -4.95 -2.38 -13.52
C THR A 149 -3.49 -1.97 -13.39
N LYS A 150 -3.20 -0.70 -13.11
CA LYS A 150 -1.83 -0.25 -12.81
C LYS A 150 -1.23 -0.96 -11.61
N TYR A 151 -2.05 -1.41 -10.67
CA TYR A 151 -1.60 -2.17 -9.49
C TYR A 151 -1.31 -3.65 -9.80
N ASP A 152 -1.70 -4.15 -10.97
CA ASP A 152 -1.39 -5.51 -11.42
C ASP A 152 0.01 -5.61 -12.06
N LYS A 153 0.65 -4.48 -12.30
CA LYS A 153 1.97 -4.37 -12.94
C LYS A 153 3.04 -4.11 -11.91
N GLU A 154 4.26 -4.56 -12.22
CA GLU A 154 5.43 -4.18 -11.43
C GLU A 154 5.65 -2.67 -11.48
N VAL A 155 6.25 -2.15 -10.41
CA VAL A 155 6.59 -0.73 -10.34
C VAL A 155 7.76 -0.45 -11.29
N ALA A 156 7.55 0.46 -12.26
CA ALA A 156 8.59 0.94 -13.14
C ALA A 156 9.32 2.10 -12.46
N GLY A 157 10.21 1.79 -11.53
CA GLY A 157 10.99 2.76 -10.79
C GLY A 157 12.18 3.32 -11.57
N PRO A 158 12.95 4.24 -10.96
CA PRO A 158 14.17 4.78 -11.54
C PRO A 158 15.24 3.72 -11.81
N GLN A 159 16.18 4.05 -12.67
CA GLN A 159 17.29 3.13 -13.01
C GLN A 159 18.28 3.02 -11.87
N LEU A 160 18.81 1.83 -11.65
CA LEU A 160 19.86 1.55 -10.68
C LEU A 160 21.15 2.29 -11.08
N ASN A 161 21.77 2.99 -10.14
CA ASN A 161 23.08 3.61 -10.35
C ASN A 161 24.22 2.66 -9.98
N LYS A 162 25.47 3.14 -10.19
CA LYS A 162 26.67 2.33 -9.97
C LYS A 162 26.91 1.92 -8.50
N LYS A 163 26.30 2.62 -7.54
CA LYS A 163 26.49 2.36 -6.09
C LYS A 163 25.35 1.58 -5.47
N GLY A 164 24.44 1.09 -6.27
CA GLY A 164 23.33 0.27 -5.80
C GLY A 164 22.16 1.02 -5.20
N TYR A 165 22.11 2.34 -5.34
CA TYR A 165 20.99 3.19 -4.94
C TYR A 165 20.25 3.68 -6.19
N VAL A 166 18.95 3.93 -6.06
CA VAL A 166 18.18 4.59 -7.11
C VAL A 166 17.75 5.96 -6.62
N VAL A 167 17.60 6.92 -7.54
CA VAL A 167 16.98 8.21 -7.21
C VAL A 167 15.55 7.91 -6.78
N PRO A 168 15.08 8.44 -5.63
CA PRO A 168 13.76 8.06 -5.11
C PRO A 168 12.56 8.66 -5.84
N LEU A 169 12.78 9.43 -6.91
CA LEU A 169 11.73 10.02 -7.76
C LEU A 169 12.04 9.80 -9.23
N LYS A 170 11.00 9.77 -10.07
CA LYS A 170 11.14 9.69 -11.53
C LYS A 170 11.19 11.07 -12.19
N ASN A 171 10.29 11.97 -11.79
CA ASN A 171 10.14 13.31 -12.40
C ASN A 171 10.45 14.37 -11.34
N TYR A 172 11.62 14.97 -11.43
CA TYR A 172 12.08 15.92 -10.41
C TYR A 172 13.10 16.91 -11.01
N THR A 173 13.32 17.99 -10.27
CA THR A 173 14.49 18.86 -10.44
C THR A 173 15.17 19.03 -9.08
N ILE A 174 16.49 19.17 -9.07
CA ILE A 174 17.21 19.45 -7.82
C ILE A 174 16.97 20.91 -7.47
N SER A 175 16.27 21.15 -6.36
CA SER A 175 15.91 22.51 -5.93
C SER A 175 16.84 23.06 -4.86
N SER A 176 17.49 22.17 -4.09
CA SER A 176 18.46 22.60 -3.06
C SER A 176 19.45 21.48 -2.77
N PRO A 177 20.78 21.75 -2.87
CA PRO A 177 21.79 20.73 -2.63
C PRO A 177 22.03 20.53 -1.12
N PHE A 178 22.70 19.41 -0.83
CA PHE A 178 23.23 19.10 0.51
C PHE A 178 24.34 20.08 0.88
N GLY A 179 24.43 20.41 2.17
CA GLY A 179 25.55 21.14 2.71
C GLY A 179 25.21 22.55 3.20
N THR A 180 26.23 23.35 3.45
CA THR A 180 26.07 24.70 3.98
C THR A 180 25.45 25.62 2.93
N ARG A 181 24.41 26.34 3.33
CA ARG A 181 23.74 27.35 2.52
C ARG A 181 23.31 28.52 3.41
N GLY A 182 23.83 29.73 3.12
CA GLY A 182 23.44 30.93 3.84
C GLY A 182 23.60 30.87 5.35
N GLY A 183 24.62 30.18 5.84
CA GLY A 183 24.86 30.00 7.27
C GLY A 183 24.13 28.82 7.92
N GLU A 184 23.23 28.17 7.18
CA GLU A 184 22.53 26.98 7.63
C GLU A 184 23.08 25.73 6.98
N PHE A 185 23.01 24.60 7.67
CA PHE A 185 23.39 23.30 7.12
C PHE A 185 22.17 22.56 6.64
N HIS A 186 22.14 22.24 5.33
CA HIS A 186 21.10 21.44 4.72
C HIS A 186 21.46 19.97 4.81
N ARG A 187 20.66 19.21 5.56
CA ARG A 187 20.94 17.82 5.95
C ARG A 187 20.85 16.82 4.80
N GLY A 188 20.19 17.17 3.71
CA GLY A 188 19.96 16.28 2.59
C GLY A 188 19.85 17.04 1.28
N ILE A 189 19.27 16.39 0.27
CA ILE A 189 18.99 16.99 -1.02
C ILE A 189 17.48 17.22 -1.14
N ASP A 190 17.09 18.36 -1.70
CA ASP A 190 15.68 18.64 -2.02
C ASP A 190 15.44 18.40 -3.52
N LEU A 191 14.48 17.53 -3.79
CA LEU A 191 14.04 17.20 -5.14
C LEU A 191 12.63 17.74 -5.35
N ALA A 192 12.52 18.84 -6.10
CA ALA A 192 11.22 19.43 -6.43
C ALA A 192 10.44 18.52 -7.36
N ALA A 193 9.21 18.24 -7.01
CA ALA A 193 8.32 17.38 -7.78
C ALA A 193 6.87 17.76 -7.51
N LEU A 194 5.97 17.33 -8.39
CA LEU A 194 4.55 17.59 -8.21
C LEU A 194 4.01 16.83 -6.99
N GLN A 195 3.08 17.45 -6.28
CA GLN A 195 2.39 16.79 -5.18
C GLN A 195 1.70 15.52 -5.68
N GLY A 196 1.87 14.43 -4.92
CA GLY A 196 1.29 13.14 -5.26
C GLY A 196 2.15 12.26 -6.15
N GLU A 197 3.32 12.73 -6.61
CA GLU A 197 4.27 11.86 -7.31
C GLU A 197 4.74 10.73 -6.38
N PRO A 198 4.86 9.49 -6.89
CA PRO A 198 5.33 8.38 -6.07
C PRO A 198 6.76 8.56 -5.61
N ILE A 199 7.03 8.17 -4.35
CA ILE A 199 8.37 8.08 -3.78
C ILE A 199 8.78 6.61 -3.76
N TYR A 200 9.95 6.32 -4.33
CA TYR A 200 10.49 4.97 -4.42
C TYR A 200 11.58 4.75 -3.39
N ALA A 201 11.62 3.56 -2.77
CA ALA A 201 12.71 3.21 -1.89
C ALA A 201 14.03 3.19 -2.67
N SER A 202 14.98 4.00 -2.25
CA SER A 202 16.28 4.14 -2.91
C SER A 202 17.10 2.85 -2.86
N LYS A 203 16.90 2.06 -1.81
CA LYS A 203 17.54 0.77 -1.60
C LYS A 203 16.65 -0.08 -0.69
N ALA A 204 16.76 -1.41 -0.82
CA ALA A 204 16.03 -2.33 0.03
C ALA A 204 16.42 -2.17 1.50
N GLY A 205 15.49 -2.40 2.41
CA GLY A 205 15.75 -2.32 3.84
C GLY A 205 14.51 -2.54 4.69
N THR A 206 14.62 -2.12 5.96
CA THR A 206 13.56 -2.22 6.95
C THR A 206 13.12 -0.83 7.40
N VAL A 207 11.84 -0.58 7.39
CA VAL A 207 11.27 0.70 7.86
C VAL A 207 11.44 0.79 9.38
N VAL A 208 12.12 1.84 9.84
CA VAL A 208 12.36 2.08 11.27
C VAL A 208 11.61 3.30 11.81
N LYS A 209 11.18 4.20 10.92
CA LYS A 209 10.33 5.34 11.23
C LYS A 209 9.28 5.52 10.13
N ALA A 210 8.05 5.75 10.53
CA ALA A 210 6.93 6.14 9.68
C ALA A 210 5.98 6.93 10.56
N GLU A 211 6.19 8.26 10.64
CA GLU A 211 5.51 9.12 11.61
C GLU A 211 5.52 10.57 11.14
N PHE A 212 4.89 11.46 11.89
CA PHE A 212 4.90 12.89 11.67
C PHE A 212 5.92 13.56 12.58
N HIS A 213 6.70 14.48 12.03
CA HIS A 213 7.62 15.34 12.75
C HIS A 213 7.35 16.80 12.37
N PRO A 214 7.41 17.78 13.34
CA PRO A 214 7.08 19.17 13.00
C PRO A 214 7.92 19.79 11.88
N SER A 215 9.19 19.38 11.74
CA SER A 215 10.07 19.86 10.67
C SER A 215 9.99 19.00 9.41
N TRP A 216 10.16 17.68 9.53
CA TRP A 216 10.15 16.76 8.39
C TRP A 216 8.75 16.45 7.86
N GLY A 217 7.68 16.80 8.59
CA GLY A 217 6.32 16.41 8.25
C GLY A 217 6.15 14.90 8.32
N ASN A 218 5.33 14.35 7.44
CA ASN A 218 5.22 12.91 7.27
C ASN A 218 6.52 12.39 6.68
N TYR A 219 7.23 11.51 7.42
CA TYR A 219 8.50 10.99 6.96
C TYR A 219 8.65 9.51 7.24
N VAL A 220 9.50 8.88 6.43
CA VAL A 220 9.87 7.47 6.54
C VAL A 220 11.40 7.39 6.62
N ALA A 221 11.92 6.56 7.51
CA ALA A 221 13.33 6.20 7.55
C ALA A 221 13.49 4.70 7.35
N ILE A 222 14.44 4.32 6.50
CA ILE A 222 14.71 2.92 6.12
C ILE A 222 16.16 2.60 6.40
N GLU A 223 16.41 1.56 7.19
CA GLU A 223 17.74 1.02 7.45
C GLU A 223 18.07 -0.06 6.42
N HIS A 224 19.26 0.06 5.82
CA HIS A 224 19.75 -0.87 4.81
C HIS A 224 20.74 -1.88 5.39
N GLU A 225 20.90 -3.03 4.76
CA GLU A 225 21.86 -4.07 5.21
C GLU A 225 23.31 -3.61 5.19
N ASP A 226 23.64 -2.62 4.34
CA ASP A 226 25.00 -2.05 4.28
C ASP A 226 25.33 -1.11 5.45
N GLY A 227 24.41 -0.94 6.41
CA GLY A 227 24.57 -0.09 7.57
C GLY A 227 24.08 1.34 7.37
N THR A 228 23.74 1.74 6.16
CA THR A 228 23.23 3.09 5.87
C THR A 228 21.76 3.23 6.20
N THR A 229 21.31 4.47 6.37
CA THR A 229 19.90 4.81 6.58
C THR A 229 19.49 5.92 5.64
N ALA A 230 18.35 5.77 4.96
CA ALA A 230 17.76 6.80 4.13
C ALA A 230 16.51 7.36 4.81
N LEU A 231 16.30 8.69 4.66
CA LEU A 231 15.14 9.39 5.20
C LEU A 231 14.42 10.13 4.08
N TYR A 232 13.10 10.01 4.06
CA TYR A 232 12.20 10.54 3.02
C TYR A 232 11.15 11.44 3.67
N ALA A 233 11.32 12.76 3.57
CA ALA A 233 10.51 13.74 4.32
C ALA A 233 9.48 14.48 3.47
N HIS A 234 8.62 15.24 4.14
CA HIS A 234 7.58 16.12 3.59
C HIS A 234 6.52 15.39 2.75
N GLN A 235 6.28 14.12 3.04
CA GLN A 235 5.33 13.31 2.27
C GLN A 235 3.90 13.79 2.51
N GLN A 236 3.07 13.71 1.46
CA GLN A 236 1.64 13.89 1.59
C GLN A 236 1.05 12.76 2.46
N GLU A 237 1.44 11.53 2.14
CA GLU A 237 1.13 10.33 2.91
C GLU A 237 2.19 9.27 2.64
N TYR A 238 2.47 8.43 3.63
CA TYR A 238 3.34 7.27 3.45
C TYR A 238 2.50 5.99 3.41
N GLN A 239 3.05 4.94 2.76
CA GLN A 239 2.34 3.68 2.48
C GLN A 239 2.95 2.50 3.22
N VAL A 240 3.84 2.75 4.17
CA VAL A 240 4.57 1.71 4.91
C VAL A 240 4.45 1.98 6.41
N LYS A 241 4.73 0.97 7.21
CA LYS A 241 4.76 1.08 8.67
C LYS A 241 6.08 0.54 9.22
N VAL A 242 6.42 0.92 10.45
CA VAL A 242 7.61 0.43 11.14
C VAL A 242 7.62 -1.11 11.17
N GLY A 243 8.75 -1.69 10.81
CA GLY A 243 8.94 -3.13 10.73
C GLY A 243 8.75 -3.70 9.34
N ASP A 244 8.16 -2.96 8.40
CA ASP A 244 8.01 -3.44 7.02
C ASP A 244 9.35 -3.63 6.35
N LYS A 245 9.46 -4.73 5.62
CA LYS A 245 10.57 -4.96 4.68
C LYS A 245 10.18 -4.36 3.34
N VAL A 246 11.03 -3.48 2.81
CA VAL A 246 10.81 -2.86 1.50
C VAL A 246 11.90 -3.27 0.54
N GLU A 247 11.52 -3.41 -0.71
CA GLU A 247 12.45 -3.67 -1.81
C GLU A 247 12.85 -2.36 -2.48
N GLN A 248 13.99 -2.36 -3.15
CA GLN A 248 14.40 -1.24 -3.98
C GLN A 248 13.33 -0.96 -5.04
N ASN A 249 13.03 0.31 -5.31
CA ASN A 249 11.98 0.76 -6.22
C ASN A 249 10.54 0.54 -5.72
N GLN A 250 10.34 -0.01 -4.55
CA GLN A 250 9.00 -0.11 -3.97
C GLN A 250 8.47 1.28 -3.66
N ILE A 251 7.21 1.55 -4.00
CA ILE A 251 6.56 2.82 -3.63
C ILE A 251 6.31 2.82 -2.13
N ILE A 252 6.85 3.83 -1.44
CA ILE A 252 6.76 3.95 0.02
C ILE A 252 5.90 5.14 0.46
N GLY A 253 5.54 6.02 -0.45
CA GLY A 253 4.72 7.19 -0.17
C GLY A 253 4.61 8.11 -1.36
N TYR A 254 4.15 9.32 -1.10
CA TYR A 254 3.87 10.32 -2.15
C TYR A 254 4.38 11.69 -1.75
N VAL A 255 4.93 12.42 -2.73
CA VAL A 255 5.46 13.77 -2.54
C VAL A 255 4.37 14.71 -2.03
N GLY A 256 4.73 15.51 -1.05
CA GLY A 256 3.87 16.54 -0.47
C GLY A 256 4.65 17.76 -0.05
N SER A 257 4.10 18.50 0.90
CA SER A 257 4.70 19.70 1.49
C SER A 257 4.36 19.79 2.97
N THR A 258 4.27 18.66 3.66
CA THR A 258 3.95 18.59 5.08
C THR A 258 5.17 18.97 5.94
N GLY A 259 4.91 19.43 7.17
CA GLY A 259 5.96 19.92 8.04
C GLY A 259 6.45 21.31 7.63
N ASN A 260 7.72 21.58 7.86
CA ASN A 260 8.33 22.87 7.50
C ASN A 260 8.76 22.84 6.01
N SER A 261 7.85 23.24 5.13
CA SER A 261 8.06 23.21 3.70
C SER A 261 7.30 24.34 3.02
N THR A 262 7.91 24.97 2.01
CA THR A 262 7.33 26.09 1.26
C THR A 262 6.78 25.67 -0.10
N GLY A 263 6.96 24.41 -0.51
CA GLY A 263 6.47 23.90 -1.79
C GLY A 263 6.66 22.40 -1.89
N SER A 264 5.98 21.76 -2.84
CA SER A 264 6.03 20.31 -2.99
C SER A 264 7.41 19.84 -3.42
N HIS A 265 8.03 18.99 -2.59
CA HIS A 265 9.35 18.41 -2.84
C HIS A 265 9.56 17.20 -1.94
N LEU A 266 10.51 16.38 -2.31
CA LEU A 266 11.06 15.36 -1.44
C LEU A 266 12.37 15.88 -0.85
N HIS A 267 12.48 15.87 0.48
CA HIS A 267 13.75 16.04 1.18
C HIS A 267 14.29 14.65 1.49
N PHE A 268 15.44 14.33 0.92
CA PHE A 268 16.08 13.02 1.03
C PHE A 268 17.41 13.13 1.76
N GLU A 269 17.56 12.35 2.85
CA GLU A 269 18.82 12.26 3.61
C GLU A 269 19.40 10.85 3.46
N LEU A 270 20.72 10.77 3.43
CA LEU A 270 21.45 9.51 3.50
C LEU A 270 22.50 9.58 4.59
N CYS A 271 22.44 8.64 5.51
CA CYS A 271 23.33 8.57 6.68
C CYS A 271 24.18 7.31 6.59
N LEU A 272 25.46 7.43 6.96
CA LEU A 272 26.40 6.29 6.93
C LEU A 272 26.09 5.20 7.96
N ASP A 273 25.38 5.56 9.03
CA ASP A 273 24.98 4.63 10.09
C ASP A 273 23.47 4.78 10.38
N HIS A 274 23.00 4.16 11.46
CA HIS A 274 21.59 4.18 11.84
C HIS A 274 21.22 5.33 12.78
N SER A 275 22.18 6.24 13.09
CA SER A 275 21.97 7.31 14.07
C SER A 275 21.20 8.51 13.54
N LEU A 276 21.24 8.76 12.24
CA LEU A 276 20.79 10.00 11.58
C LEU A 276 21.46 11.25 12.15
N ASN A 277 22.62 11.07 12.80
CA ASN A 277 23.42 12.20 13.30
C ASN A 277 24.02 12.99 12.14
N GLN A 278 24.03 14.32 12.28
CA GLN A 278 24.54 15.20 11.23
C GLN A 278 25.98 14.88 10.81
N SER A 279 26.83 14.45 11.75
CA SER A 279 28.21 14.07 11.47
C SER A 279 28.35 12.85 10.56
N GLN A 280 27.31 12.04 10.44
CA GLN A 280 27.28 10.81 9.63
C GLN A 280 26.51 10.96 8.32
N LEU A 281 25.95 12.14 8.06
CA LEU A 281 25.26 12.41 6.81
C LEU A 281 26.25 12.52 5.65
N VAL A 282 25.85 12.01 4.50
CA VAL A 282 26.61 12.15 3.26
C VAL A 282 25.80 12.94 2.23
N ASP A 283 26.51 13.56 1.29
CA ASP A 283 25.87 14.23 0.19
C ASP A 283 25.19 13.20 -0.73
N PRO A 284 23.85 13.20 -0.80
CA PRO A 284 23.15 12.22 -1.63
C PRO A 284 23.52 12.31 -3.12
N GLU A 285 23.92 13.46 -3.64
CA GLU A 285 24.35 13.60 -5.04
C GLU A 285 25.51 12.65 -5.36
N THR A 286 26.44 12.46 -4.42
CA THR A 286 27.61 11.59 -4.62
C THR A 286 27.24 10.12 -4.74
N VAL A 287 26.05 9.75 -4.29
CA VAL A 287 25.56 8.37 -4.27
C VAL A 287 24.51 8.14 -5.37
N LEU A 288 23.62 9.10 -5.59
CA LEU A 288 22.48 8.95 -6.51
C LEU A 288 22.83 9.22 -7.97
N PHE A 289 23.86 10.03 -8.24
CA PHE A 289 24.19 10.51 -9.60
C PHE A 289 25.59 10.17 -10.07
#